data_517daa155deaf22572b7a54d5f31d098
#
_entry.id   517daa155deaf22572b7a54d5f31d098
#
_cell.length_a   1.000
_cell.length_b   1.000
_cell.length_c   1.000
_cell.angle_alpha   90.00
_cell.angle_beta   90.00
_cell.angle_gamma   90.00
#
_symmetry.space_group_name_H-M   'P 1'
#
loop_
_entity.id
_entity.type
_entity.pdbx_description
1 polymer ?
#
loop_
_entity_poly.entity_id
_entity_poly.type
_entity_poly.pdbx_seq_one_letter_code
_entity_poly.pdbx_strand_id
1 'polypeptide(L)'
;MADAGLLRQENTALLRRAMQDGVFSKNELARQTGLSFPTVGRIIDDMVERGEAREAGVATSTGGRCAMRYELDMHYRLFLCLRLEQDTLHWFVCGLDGVPLEQGEETCPGDVRELLDTLLMRVRARYPQLASVAFGFAGAMHDGVVMECFGYPELRGVSLS
;
A
#
# COMPACT_ATOMS: atom_id res chain seq x y z
N MET A 1 -13.11 -24.14 -14.97
CA MET A 1 -14.00 -23.27 -14.17
C MET A 1 -13.12 -22.23 -13.53
N ALA A 2 -13.34 -20.94 -13.81
CA ALA A 2 -12.63 -19.87 -13.08
C ALA A 2 -12.99 -20.00 -11.59
N ASP A 3 -11.98 -20.00 -10.74
CA ASP A 3 -12.18 -20.04 -9.30
C ASP A 3 -12.95 -18.78 -8.87
N ALA A 4 -14.07 -18.97 -8.17
CA ALA A 4 -14.90 -17.85 -7.69
C ALA A 4 -14.10 -16.87 -6.82
N GLY A 5 -13.05 -17.35 -6.15
CA GLY A 5 -12.08 -16.55 -5.41
C GLY A 5 -11.24 -15.64 -6.30
N LEU A 6 -10.74 -16.18 -7.40
CA LEU A 6 -9.94 -15.41 -8.37
C LEU A 6 -10.77 -14.31 -9.03
N LEU A 7 -11.99 -14.63 -9.47
CA LEU A 7 -12.90 -13.64 -10.05
C LEU A 7 -13.23 -12.51 -9.06
N ARG A 8 -13.40 -12.84 -7.77
CA ARG A 8 -13.64 -11.84 -6.73
C ARG A 8 -12.42 -10.94 -6.55
N GLN A 9 -11.21 -11.50 -6.57
CA GLN A 9 -9.97 -10.72 -6.48
C GLN A 9 -9.80 -9.76 -7.67
N GLU A 10 -10.05 -10.22 -8.87
CA GLU A 10 -10.02 -9.41 -10.09
C GLU A 10 -11.02 -8.26 -10.05
N ASN A 11 -12.28 -8.53 -9.65
CA ASN A 11 -13.31 -7.51 -9.51
C ASN A 11 -12.96 -6.48 -8.42
N THR A 12 -12.36 -6.91 -7.31
CA THR A 12 -11.91 -6.02 -6.25
C THR A 12 -10.76 -5.14 -6.73
N ALA A 13 -9.80 -5.70 -7.46
CA ALA A 13 -8.69 -4.93 -8.05
C ALA A 13 -9.19 -3.89 -9.07
N LEU A 14 -10.22 -4.25 -9.87
CA LEU A 14 -10.85 -3.33 -10.81
C LEU A 14 -11.52 -2.15 -10.09
N LEU A 15 -12.24 -2.41 -9.00
CA LEU A 15 -12.87 -1.37 -8.19
C LEU A 15 -11.85 -0.47 -7.51
N ARG A 16 -10.74 -1.03 -6.97
CA ARG A 16 -9.64 -0.23 -6.41
C ARG A 16 -9.10 0.77 -7.44
N ARG A 17 -8.83 0.30 -8.66
CA ARG A 17 -8.34 1.18 -9.74
C ARG A 17 -9.35 2.28 -10.07
N ALA A 18 -10.64 1.95 -10.15
CA ALA A 18 -11.69 2.92 -10.45
C ALA A 18 -11.86 3.98 -9.35
N MET A 19 -11.45 3.66 -8.10
CA MET A 19 -11.58 4.54 -6.94
C MET A 19 -10.30 5.34 -6.62
N GLN A 20 -9.20 5.14 -7.36
CA GLN A 20 -7.91 5.78 -7.04
C GLN A 20 -7.96 7.30 -7.02
N ASP A 21 -8.73 7.89 -7.91
CA ASP A 21 -8.68 9.33 -8.17
C ASP A 21 -9.95 10.07 -7.72
N GLY A 22 -10.71 9.53 -6.76
CA GLY A 22 -11.88 10.26 -6.34
C GLY A 22 -12.88 9.54 -5.43
N VAL A 23 -14.04 10.17 -5.36
CA VAL A 23 -15.16 9.78 -4.49
C VAL A 23 -16.34 9.38 -5.36
N PHE A 24 -16.82 8.15 -5.22
CA PHE A 24 -17.81 7.55 -6.13
C PHE A 24 -18.97 6.91 -5.37
N SER A 25 -20.17 6.99 -5.93
CA SER A 25 -21.29 6.15 -5.52
C SER A 25 -21.18 4.73 -6.10
N LYS A 26 -21.85 3.75 -5.49
CA LYS A 26 -21.93 2.37 -6.02
C LYS A 26 -22.47 2.33 -7.46
N ASN A 27 -23.38 3.24 -7.83
CA ASN A 27 -23.91 3.34 -9.19
C ASN A 27 -22.88 3.84 -10.21
N GLU A 28 -22.07 4.84 -9.84
CA GLU A 28 -20.99 5.34 -10.68
C GLU A 28 -19.94 4.27 -10.91
N LEU A 29 -19.54 3.57 -9.86
CA LEU A 29 -18.61 2.45 -9.94
C LEU A 29 -19.14 1.29 -10.81
N ALA A 30 -20.43 0.94 -10.70
CA ALA A 30 -21.04 -0.08 -11.54
C ALA A 30 -20.99 0.30 -13.03
N ARG A 31 -21.27 1.55 -13.36
CA ARG A 31 -21.19 2.06 -14.74
C ARG A 31 -19.76 2.08 -15.26
N GLN A 32 -18.81 2.53 -14.44
CA GLN A 32 -17.42 2.69 -14.83
C GLN A 32 -16.70 1.35 -15.02
N THR A 33 -17.02 0.37 -14.19
CA THR A 33 -16.36 -0.96 -14.22
C THR A 33 -17.09 -2.00 -15.05
N GLY A 34 -18.35 -1.75 -15.41
CA GLY A 34 -19.22 -2.75 -16.06
C GLY A 34 -19.71 -3.88 -15.14
N LEU A 35 -19.40 -3.81 -13.85
CA LEU A 35 -19.87 -4.79 -12.87
C LEU A 35 -21.34 -4.55 -12.51
N SER A 36 -22.05 -5.62 -12.14
CA SER A 36 -23.41 -5.47 -11.65
C SER A 36 -23.47 -4.70 -10.33
N PHE A 37 -24.50 -3.90 -10.12
CA PHE A 37 -24.70 -3.14 -8.87
C PHE A 37 -24.62 -4.02 -7.60
N PRO A 38 -25.23 -5.23 -7.55
CA PRO A 38 -25.07 -6.12 -6.40
C PRO A 38 -23.63 -6.57 -6.16
N THR A 39 -22.85 -6.79 -7.24
CA THR A 39 -21.44 -7.17 -7.12
C THR A 39 -20.62 -6.02 -6.55
N VAL A 40 -20.80 -4.81 -7.08
CA VAL A 40 -20.16 -3.59 -6.55
C VAL A 40 -20.56 -3.37 -5.09
N GLY A 41 -21.86 -3.48 -4.78
CA GLY A 41 -22.37 -3.31 -3.43
C GLY A 41 -21.62 -4.17 -2.43
N ARG A 42 -21.59 -5.47 -2.67
CA ARG A 42 -20.93 -6.44 -1.78
C ARG A 42 -19.42 -6.19 -1.63
N ILE A 43 -18.73 -5.86 -2.73
CA ILE A 43 -17.28 -5.62 -2.64
C ILE A 43 -16.99 -4.32 -1.88
N ILE A 44 -17.74 -3.25 -2.13
CA ILE A 44 -17.56 -1.98 -1.40
C ILE A 44 -17.87 -2.15 0.09
N ASP A 45 -18.95 -2.88 0.44
CA ASP A 45 -19.29 -3.15 1.84
C ASP A 45 -18.16 -3.95 2.54
N ASP A 46 -17.59 -4.96 1.88
CA ASP A 46 -16.43 -5.68 2.37
C ASP A 46 -15.17 -4.79 2.51
N MET A 47 -14.97 -3.84 1.59
CA MET A 47 -13.84 -2.91 1.67
C MET A 47 -14.00 -1.93 2.84
N VAL A 48 -15.23 -1.46 3.09
CA VAL A 48 -15.54 -0.59 4.23
C VAL A 48 -15.37 -1.35 5.55
N GLU A 49 -15.86 -2.59 5.64
CA GLU A 49 -15.70 -3.43 6.84
C GLU A 49 -14.21 -3.67 7.19
N ARG A 50 -13.34 -3.81 6.18
CA ARG A 50 -11.90 -3.95 6.38
C ARG A 50 -11.16 -2.63 6.58
N GLY A 51 -11.83 -1.48 6.49
CA GLY A 51 -11.22 -0.16 6.55
C GLY A 51 -10.45 0.25 5.29
N GLU A 52 -10.57 -0.51 4.20
CA GLU A 52 -9.91 -0.23 2.92
C GLU A 52 -10.60 0.91 2.14
N ALA A 53 -11.90 1.06 2.35
CA ALA A 53 -12.69 2.19 1.85
C ALA A 53 -13.48 2.82 2.99
N ARG A 54 -13.88 4.06 2.82
CA ARG A 54 -14.73 4.78 3.79
C ARG A 54 -15.85 5.53 3.10
N GLU A 55 -16.90 5.83 3.88
CA GLU A 55 -17.97 6.69 3.44
C GLU A 55 -17.48 8.15 3.40
N ALA A 56 -17.67 8.79 2.25
CA ALA A 56 -17.24 10.17 1.98
C ALA A 56 -18.43 11.14 1.87
N GLY A 57 -19.52 10.82 2.56
CA GLY A 57 -20.74 11.62 2.57
C GLY A 57 -21.73 11.27 1.45
N VAL A 58 -22.75 12.08 1.30
CA VAL A 58 -23.83 11.89 0.31
C VAL A 58 -23.66 12.87 -0.84
N ALA A 59 -23.98 12.43 -2.05
CA ALA A 59 -24.02 13.31 -3.21
C ALA A 59 -25.11 14.38 -3.03
N THR A 60 -24.81 15.63 -3.41
CA THR A 60 -25.82 16.69 -3.50
C THR A 60 -26.88 16.28 -4.51
N SER A 61 -28.15 16.17 -4.07
CA SER A 61 -29.22 15.72 -4.94
C SER A 61 -29.79 16.87 -5.76
N THR A 62 -29.96 16.59 -7.05
CA THR A 62 -30.75 17.43 -7.96
C THR A 62 -32.17 16.88 -8.13
N GLY A 63 -32.79 16.30 -7.05
CA GLY A 63 -34.18 15.85 -7.08
C GLY A 63 -34.42 14.36 -6.86
N GLY A 64 -33.49 13.61 -6.22
CA GLY A 64 -33.66 12.21 -5.89
C GLY A 64 -33.06 11.85 -4.51
N ARG A 65 -33.15 10.57 -4.08
CA ARG A 65 -32.52 10.08 -2.86
C ARG A 65 -31.00 10.22 -3.00
N CYS A 66 -30.36 10.97 -2.10
CA CYS A 66 -28.92 11.15 -2.08
C CYS A 66 -28.21 9.81 -1.97
N ALA A 67 -27.31 9.53 -2.91
CA ALA A 67 -26.50 8.31 -2.90
C ALA A 67 -25.28 8.49 -2.00
N MET A 68 -25.01 7.52 -1.13
CA MET A 68 -23.75 7.46 -0.39
C MET A 68 -22.59 7.33 -1.34
N ARG A 69 -21.52 8.06 -1.07
CA ARG A 69 -20.27 8.04 -1.83
C ARG A 69 -19.17 7.42 -0.99
N TYR A 70 -18.22 6.81 -1.66
CA TYR A 70 -17.12 6.06 -1.06
C TYR A 70 -15.80 6.52 -1.67
N GLU A 71 -14.74 6.49 -0.87
CA GLU A 71 -13.36 6.72 -1.32
C GLU A 71 -12.44 5.66 -0.70
N LEU A 72 -11.28 5.45 -1.30
CA LEU A 72 -10.25 4.60 -0.69
C LEU A 72 -9.63 5.29 0.52
N ASP A 73 -9.36 4.54 1.57
CA ASP A 73 -8.48 5.00 2.64
C ASP A 73 -7.03 4.80 2.19
N MET A 74 -6.36 5.88 1.82
CA MET A 74 -4.98 5.84 1.34
C MET A 74 -4.01 5.37 2.42
N HIS A 75 -4.40 5.41 3.69
CA HIS A 75 -3.59 4.96 4.83
C HIS A 75 -3.99 3.57 5.36
N TYR A 76 -4.90 2.88 4.70
CA TYR A 76 -5.31 1.51 5.05
C TYR A 76 -4.13 0.54 5.14
N ARG A 77 -3.15 0.69 4.25
CA ARG A 77 -1.86 -0.01 4.29
C ARG A 77 -0.74 0.98 4.13
N LEU A 78 0.26 0.84 4.97
CA LEU A 78 1.45 1.66 4.91
C LEU A 78 2.65 0.86 4.42
N PHE A 79 3.57 1.58 3.82
CA PHE A 79 4.79 1.05 3.22
C PHE A 79 5.98 1.81 3.82
N LEU A 80 7.00 1.07 4.23
CA LEU A 80 8.30 1.64 4.58
C LEU A 80 9.19 1.54 3.35
N CYS A 81 9.60 2.67 2.81
CA CYS A 81 10.54 2.76 1.71
C CYS A 81 11.92 3.14 2.25
N LEU A 82 12.92 2.33 1.94
CA LEU A 82 14.29 2.45 2.37
C LEU A 82 15.20 2.60 1.16
N ARG A 83 16.18 3.49 1.22
CA ARG A 83 17.20 3.66 0.21
C ARG A 83 18.55 3.83 0.87
N LEU A 84 19.46 2.89 0.59
CA LEU A 84 20.81 2.92 1.10
C LEU A 84 21.74 3.55 0.03
N GLU A 85 22.32 4.70 0.35
CA GLU A 85 23.26 5.42 -0.49
C GLU A 85 24.54 5.73 0.29
N GLN A 86 25.66 5.24 -0.18
CA GLN A 86 26.95 5.38 0.50
C GLN A 86 26.83 4.92 1.97
N ASP A 87 26.92 5.86 2.92
CA ASP A 87 26.87 5.63 4.37
C ASP A 87 25.56 6.15 4.99
N THR A 88 24.54 6.46 4.16
CA THR A 88 23.28 7.03 4.62
C THR A 88 22.09 6.16 4.20
N LEU A 89 21.25 5.83 5.15
CA LEU A 89 19.96 5.18 4.94
C LEU A 89 18.86 6.24 4.94
N HIS A 90 18.33 6.56 3.77
CA HIS A 90 17.13 7.37 3.64
C HIS A 90 15.90 6.51 3.81
N TRP A 91 14.89 7.00 4.52
CA TRP A 91 13.66 6.26 4.71
C TRP A 91 12.44 7.16 4.74
N PHE A 92 11.30 6.62 4.33
CA PHE A 92 9.99 7.25 4.54
C PHE A 92 8.89 6.20 4.66
N VAL A 93 7.84 6.55 5.40
CA VAL A 93 6.59 5.79 5.50
C VAL A 93 5.54 6.52 4.68
N CYS A 94 4.84 5.81 3.81
CA CYS A 94 3.77 6.37 2.99
C CYS A 94 2.56 5.43 2.93
N GLY A 95 1.44 5.99 2.51
CA GLY A 95 0.24 5.23 2.13
C GLY A 95 0.26 4.79 0.67
N LEU A 96 -0.93 4.44 0.16
CA LEU A 96 -1.13 4.04 -1.24
C LEU A 96 -0.91 5.19 -2.25
N ASP A 97 -0.99 6.43 -1.78
CA ASP A 97 -0.76 7.65 -2.56
C ASP A 97 0.74 7.99 -2.72
N GLY A 98 1.63 7.29 -2.00
CA GLY A 98 3.06 7.55 -2.01
C GLY A 98 3.48 8.84 -1.30
N VAL A 99 2.53 9.55 -0.64
CA VAL A 99 2.84 10.77 0.10
C VAL A 99 3.48 10.41 1.44
N PRO A 100 4.69 10.93 1.76
CA PRO A 100 5.35 10.64 3.02
C PRO A 100 4.53 11.13 4.23
N LEU A 101 4.23 10.21 5.14
CA LEU A 101 3.68 10.51 6.47
C LEU A 101 4.78 10.87 7.48
N GLU A 102 5.90 10.20 7.35
CA GLU A 102 7.11 10.40 8.14
C GLU A 102 8.31 10.03 7.27
N GLN A 103 9.41 10.75 7.42
CA GLN A 103 10.65 10.49 6.72
C GLN A 103 11.85 10.85 7.58
N GLY A 104 13.00 10.30 7.24
CA GLY A 104 14.25 10.61 7.91
C GLY A 104 15.46 10.04 7.21
N GLU A 105 16.60 10.31 7.81
CA GLU A 105 17.92 9.85 7.37
C GLU A 105 18.66 9.33 8.58
N GLU A 106 19.35 8.21 8.41
CA GLU A 106 20.19 7.61 9.45
C GLU A 106 21.58 7.39 8.85
N THR A 107 22.62 7.86 9.55
CA THR A 107 23.99 7.53 9.18
C THR A 107 24.29 6.09 9.58
N CYS A 108 24.94 5.35 8.70
CA CYS A 108 25.31 3.95 8.92
C CYS A 108 26.82 3.82 9.19
N PRO A 109 27.30 4.08 10.42
CA PRO A 109 28.73 4.03 10.75
C PRO A 109 29.25 2.62 11.01
N GLY A 110 28.38 1.59 10.94
CA GLY A 110 28.69 0.21 11.32
C GLY A 110 27.82 -0.80 10.60
N ASP A 111 27.30 -1.79 11.32
CA ASP A 111 26.47 -2.86 10.76
C ASP A 111 25.09 -2.32 10.32
N VAL A 112 24.88 -2.29 9.01
CA VAL A 112 23.62 -1.84 8.41
C VAL A 112 22.43 -2.74 8.80
N ARG A 113 22.64 -4.01 9.14
CA ARG A 113 21.57 -4.91 9.58
C ARG A 113 20.99 -4.47 10.91
N GLU A 114 21.84 -4.12 11.87
CA GLU A 114 21.40 -3.63 13.18
C GLU A 114 20.61 -2.33 13.03
N LEU A 115 21.04 -1.44 12.13
CA LEU A 115 20.33 -0.21 11.80
C LEU A 115 18.95 -0.49 11.19
N LEU A 116 18.88 -1.39 10.21
CA LEU A 116 17.62 -1.79 9.56
C LEU A 116 16.64 -2.43 10.56
N ASP A 117 17.12 -3.33 11.40
CA ASP A 117 16.30 -3.98 12.42
C ASP A 117 15.74 -2.97 13.44
N THR A 118 16.58 -2.06 13.91
CA THR A 118 16.19 -1.00 14.85
C THR A 118 15.13 -0.08 14.22
N LEU A 119 15.35 0.37 12.98
CA LEU A 119 14.41 1.21 12.26
C LEU A 119 13.08 0.47 12.03
N LEU A 120 13.14 -0.78 11.59
CA LEU A 120 11.94 -1.57 11.34
C LEU A 120 11.11 -1.79 12.61
N MET A 121 11.74 -2.09 13.75
CA MET A 121 11.06 -2.21 15.04
C MET A 121 10.40 -0.88 15.44
N ARG A 122 11.10 0.23 15.31
CA ARG A 122 10.59 1.57 15.61
C ARG A 122 9.37 1.92 14.75
N VAL A 123 9.45 1.70 13.43
CA VAL A 123 8.39 1.99 12.49
C VAL A 123 7.18 1.08 12.72
N ARG A 124 7.38 -0.22 12.94
CA ARG A 124 6.28 -1.16 13.25
C ARG A 124 5.55 -0.84 14.54
N ALA A 125 6.27 -0.40 15.56
CA ALA A 125 5.66 0.01 16.83
C ALA A 125 4.76 1.24 16.65
N ARG A 126 5.15 2.17 15.77
CA ARG A 126 4.39 3.40 15.48
C ARG A 126 3.27 3.19 14.47
N TYR A 127 3.46 2.29 13.51
CA TYR A 127 2.55 2.00 12.40
C TYR A 127 2.18 0.51 12.34
N PRO A 128 1.25 0.03 13.19
CA PRO A 128 0.86 -1.39 13.21
C PRO A 128 0.29 -1.89 11.87
N GLN A 129 -0.24 -0.98 11.03
CA GLN A 129 -0.76 -1.27 9.69
C GLN A 129 0.32 -1.32 8.60
N LEU A 130 1.62 -1.30 8.97
CA LEU A 130 2.72 -1.47 8.02
C LEU A 130 2.59 -2.82 7.31
N ALA A 131 2.37 -2.77 6.00
CA ALA A 131 2.06 -3.95 5.19
C ALA A 131 3.28 -4.53 4.49
N SER A 132 4.24 -3.67 4.12
CA SER A 132 5.42 -4.09 3.36
C SER A 132 6.57 -3.11 3.51
N VAL A 133 7.76 -3.60 3.18
CA VAL A 133 9.00 -2.81 3.14
C VAL A 133 9.56 -2.89 1.72
N ALA A 134 9.92 -1.75 1.16
CA ALA A 134 10.69 -1.66 -0.08
C ALA A 134 12.11 -1.20 0.26
N PHE A 135 13.11 -1.92 -0.24
CA PHE A 135 14.51 -1.60 0.01
C PHE A 135 15.28 -1.42 -1.29
N GLY A 136 15.79 -0.22 -1.50
CA GLY A 136 16.64 0.14 -2.62
C GLY A 136 18.10 0.27 -2.19
N PHE A 137 19.00 -0.34 -2.95
CA PHE A 137 20.46 -0.26 -2.73
C PHE A 137 21.21 -0.40 -4.05
N ALA A 138 22.46 0.03 -4.08
CA ALA A 138 23.35 -0.18 -5.23
C ALA A 138 23.95 -1.59 -5.15
N GLY A 139 23.53 -2.49 -6.06
CA GLY A 139 23.96 -3.88 -6.03
C GLY A 139 23.16 -4.78 -6.96
N ALA A 140 23.18 -6.06 -6.66
CA ALA A 140 22.45 -7.09 -7.40
C ALA A 140 21.68 -8.01 -6.44
N MET A 141 20.47 -8.42 -6.87
CA MET A 141 19.63 -9.36 -6.15
C MET A 141 19.13 -10.45 -7.09
N HIS A 142 19.00 -11.67 -6.58
CA HIS A 142 18.45 -12.81 -7.30
C HIS A 142 17.52 -13.60 -6.37
N ASP A 143 16.29 -13.84 -6.81
CA ASP A 143 15.26 -14.58 -6.07
C ASP A 143 15.10 -14.12 -4.60
N GLY A 144 15.07 -12.79 -4.39
CA GLY A 144 14.92 -12.20 -3.06
C GLY A 144 16.19 -12.22 -2.19
N VAL A 145 17.31 -12.75 -2.71
CA VAL A 145 18.60 -12.82 -2.00
C VAL A 145 19.56 -11.78 -2.55
N VAL A 146 20.18 -11.01 -1.66
CA VAL A 146 21.21 -10.03 -2.01
C VAL A 146 22.47 -10.78 -2.46
N MET A 147 22.85 -10.63 -3.73
CA MET A 147 24.07 -11.22 -4.30
C MET A 147 25.28 -10.32 -4.08
N GLU A 148 25.06 -9.01 -4.17
CA GLU A 148 26.08 -7.99 -3.97
C GLU A 148 25.41 -6.68 -3.51
N CYS A 149 26.03 -6.00 -2.56
CA CYS A 149 25.65 -4.64 -2.15
C CYS A 149 26.94 -3.81 -2.02
N PHE A 150 27.07 -2.78 -2.85
CA PHE A 150 28.29 -1.97 -2.86
C PHE A 150 28.39 -1.17 -1.56
N GLY A 151 29.54 -1.29 -0.89
CA GLY A 151 29.80 -0.69 0.40
C GLY A 151 29.37 -1.51 1.61
N TYR A 152 28.50 -2.53 1.42
CA TYR A 152 27.92 -3.33 2.51
C TYR A 152 28.00 -4.84 2.22
N PRO A 153 29.20 -5.43 2.26
CA PRO A 153 29.40 -6.85 1.96
C PRO A 153 28.66 -7.78 2.92
N GLU A 154 28.35 -7.32 4.14
CA GLU A 154 27.58 -8.04 5.15
C GLU A 154 26.13 -8.32 4.74
N LEU A 155 25.58 -7.56 3.80
CA LEU A 155 24.24 -7.83 3.25
C LEU A 155 24.24 -8.99 2.25
N ARG A 156 25.40 -9.45 1.77
CA ARG A 156 25.47 -10.57 0.84
C ARG A 156 24.89 -11.84 1.46
N GLY A 157 24.02 -12.49 0.72
CA GLY A 157 23.33 -13.71 1.14
C GLY A 157 22.11 -13.46 2.05
N VAL A 158 21.78 -12.20 2.36
CA VAL A 158 20.57 -11.86 3.11
C VAL A 158 19.36 -12.03 2.21
N SER A 159 18.33 -12.74 2.70
CA SER A 159 17.01 -12.79 2.07
C SER A 159 16.20 -11.58 2.51
N LEU A 160 15.60 -10.89 1.54
CA LEU A 160 14.71 -9.74 1.74
C LEU A 160 13.23 -10.08 1.40
N SER A 161 12.93 -11.37 1.31
CA SER A 161 11.59 -11.91 1.02
C SER A 161 10.87 -12.40 2.26
#